data_962b3265c867d863289157b797bcfbef
#
_entry.id   962b3265c867d863289157b797bcfbef
#
_cell.length_a   1.000
_cell.length_b   1.000
_cell.length_c   1.000
_cell.angle_alpha   90.00
_cell.angle_beta   90.00
_cell.angle_gamma   90.00
#
_symmetry.space_group_name_H-M   'P 1'
#
loop_
_entity.id
_entity.type
_entity.pdbx_description
1 polymer ?
#
loop_
_entity_poly.entity_id
_entity_poly.type
_entity_poly.pdbx_seq_one_letter_code
_entity_poly.pdbx_strand_id
1 'polypeptide(L)'
;MSITPQEALQRTIEHREIFHDEMLKIMRMIMSGELTPLMTAAIITGLRVKKETIGEITAAAQVMREFSTKVNVADKSKLVDIVGTGGDGSHTFNISTCSMFVAAAAGAKISKHGGRSVSSKSGSADVLESLGVNINLKPEQIAKSIEDVGIGFMFAPNHHPAMKNVAPVRKELGVRTIFNILGPLTNPASAPNILMGVFHPDLVGIQVRALQRLGAEHAIVVYGRDGMDEISLGAATMVGELKNGEISEYEIHPEDFGLPMASNRSFKVETPDQSKAILMSVLGNEPGAARDIVVFNAGAALYAANVAPSIEAGIAKARQAVESGAAKKKLEQLVQFTKAAG
;
A
#
# COMPACT_ATOMS: atom_id res chain seq x y z
N MET A 1 10.16 -21.38 26.49
CA MET A 1 8.77 -21.70 26.93
C MET A 1 7.82 -21.11 25.90
N SER A 2 6.72 -21.75 25.63
CA SER A 2 5.79 -21.31 24.57
C SER A 2 4.73 -20.41 25.24
N ILE A 3 4.61 -19.15 24.83
CA ILE A 3 3.62 -18.19 25.37
C ILE A 3 2.19 -18.70 25.21
N THR A 4 1.36 -18.48 26.22
CA THR A 4 -0.09 -18.69 26.16
C THR A 4 -0.82 -17.40 25.75
N PRO A 5 -2.08 -17.48 25.23
CA PRO A 5 -2.87 -16.30 24.93
C PRO A 5 -3.08 -15.37 26.14
N GLN A 6 -3.23 -15.94 27.34
CA GLN A 6 -3.43 -15.20 28.58
C GLN A 6 -2.14 -14.44 28.97
N GLU A 7 -0.98 -15.06 28.83
CA GLU A 7 0.32 -14.40 29.06
C GLU A 7 0.56 -13.28 28.03
N ALA A 8 0.19 -13.49 26.76
CA ALA A 8 0.27 -12.45 25.73
C ALA A 8 -0.63 -11.27 26.09
N LEU A 9 -1.88 -11.52 26.47
CA LEU A 9 -2.79 -10.48 26.93
C LEU A 9 -2.26 -9.75 28.15
N GLN A 10 -1.75 -10.48 29.16
CA GLN A 10 -1.17 -9.87 30.37
C GLN A 10 -0.01 -8.92 30.02
N ARG A 11 0.88 -9.31 29.08
CA ARG A 11 1.97 -8.42 28.64
C ARG A 11 1.46 -7.14 27.98
N THR A 12 0.38 -7.23 27.18
CA THR A 12 -0.19 -6.00 26.58
C THR A 12 -0.76 -5.06 27.65
N ILE A 13 -1.41 -5.59 28.68
CA ILE A 13 -1.94 -4.83 29.83
C ILE A 13 -0.81 -4.15 30.61
N GLU A 14 0.30 -4.84 30.78
CA GLU A 14 1.49 -4.35 31.47
C GLU A 14 2.40 -3.47 30.61
N HIS A 15 2.00 -3.12 29.39
CA HIS A 15 2.80 -2.39 28.40
C HIS A 15 4.17 -3.04 28.08
N ARG A 16 4.22 -4.38 28.15
CA ARG A 16 5.42 -5.16 27.84
C ARG A 16 5.35 -5.74 26.45
N GLU A 17 6.50 -5.88 25.81
CA GLU A 17 6.60 -6.47 24.47
C GLU A 17 6.26 -7.97 24.50
N ILE A 18 5.53 -8.42 23.47
CA ILE A 18 5.45 -9.83 23.10
C ILE A 18 6.62 -10.08 22.15
N PHE A 19 7.60 -10.90 22.56
CA PHE A 19 8.79 -11.13 21.76
C PHE A 19 8.44 -11.75 20.39
N HIS A 20 9.32 -11.53 19.42
CA HIS A 20 9.07 -11.88 18.03
C HIS A 20 8.54 -13.33 17.83
N ASP A 21 9.22 -14.34 18.38
CA ASP A 21 8.81 -15.74 18.24
C ASP A 21 7.48 -16.05 18.94
N GLU A 22 7.21 -15.39 20.04
CA GLU A 22 5.95 -15.49 20.77
C GLU A 22 4.81 -14.84 19.97
N MET A 23 5.08 -13.68 19.37
CA MET A 23 4.12 -12.96 18.53
C MET A 23 3.80 -13.77 17.26
N LEU A 24 4.78 -14.44 16.64
CA LEU A 24 4.54 -15.36 15.52
C LEU A 24 3.52 -16.43 15.93
N LYS A 25 3.68 -17.03 17.13
CA LYS A 25 2.75 -18.04 17.62
C LYS A 25 1.35 -17.47 17.83
N ILE A 26 1.22 -16.36 18.54
CA ILE A 26 -0.08 -15.73 18.83
C ILE A 26 -0.79 -15.35 17.52
N MET A 27 -0.07 -14.77 16.56
CA MET A 27 -0.65 -14.42 15.27
C MET A 27 -1.09 -15.65 14.46
N ARG A 28 -0.34 -16.76 14.49
CA ARG A 28 -0.79 -18.01 13.85
C ARG A 28 -2.08 -18.52 14.47
N MET A 29 -2.22 -18.50 15.79
CA MET A 29 -3.44 -18.90 16.48
C MET A 29 -4.63 -17.97 16.14
N ILE A 30 -4.39 -16.67 15.98
CA ILE A 30 -5.41 -15.71 15.52
C ILE A 30 -5.82 -16.02 14.08
N MET A 31 -4.84 -16.17 13.18
CA MET A 31 -5.10 -16.33 11.75
C MET A 31 -5.68 -17.71 11.40
N SER A 32 -5.33 -18.77 12.15
CA SER A 32 -5.94 -20.11 12.00
C SER A 32 -7.36 -20.19 12.57
N GLY A 33 -7.76 -19.24 13.43
CA GLY A 33 -9.04 -19.28 14.14
C GLY A 33 -9.02 -20.15 15.38
N GLU A 34 -7.86 -20.51 15.90
CA GLU A 34 -7.72 -21.24 17.17
C GLU A 34 -8.11 -20.40 18.39
N LEU A 35 -7.91 -19.09 18.32
CA LEU A 35 -8.34 -18.17 19.36
C LEU A 35 -9.81 -17.81 19.21
N THR A 36 -10.50 -17.75 20.35
CA THR A 36 -11.87 -17.23 20.36
C THR A 36 -11.92 -15.78 19.92
N PRO A 37 -13.04 -15.30 19.35
CA PRO A 37 -13.22 -13.89 19.00
C PRO A 37 -12.96 -12.94 20.18
N LEU A 38 -13.38 -13.34 21.41
CA LEU A 38 -13.15 -12.57 22.62
C LEU A 38 -11.66 -12.39 22.93
N MET A 39 -10.87 -13.48 22.88
CA MET A 39 -9.43 -13.41 23.16
C MET A 39 -8.70 -12.65 22.05
N THR A 40 -9.09 -12.84 20.80
CA THR A 40 -8.57 -12.10 19.66
C THR A 40 -8.81 -10.59 19.83
N ALA A 41 -10.06 -10.19 20.17
CA ALA A 41 -10.40 -8.78 20.42
C ALA A 41 -9.56 -8.20 21.56
N ALA A 42 -9.42 -8.93 22.67
CA ALA A 42 -8.65 -8.47 23.82
C ALA A 42 -7.17 -8.24 23.48
N ILE A 43 -6.53 -9.19 22.80
CA ILE A 43 -5.11 -9.09 22.44
C ILE A 43 -4.87 -7.94 21.44
N ILE A 44 -5.64 -7.85 20.34
CA ILE A 44 -5.40 -6.81 19.34
C ILE A 44 -5.74 -5.40 19.86
N THR A 45 -6.69 -5.29 20.80
CA THR A 45 -6.96 -4.04 21.50
C THR A 45 -5.81 -3.70 22.46
N GLY A 46 -5.33 -4.67 23.24
CA GLY A 46 -4.19 -4.50 24.13
C GLY A 46 -2.92 -4.07 23.38
N LEU A 47 -2.61 -4.70 22.24
CA LEU A 47 -1.51 -4.29 21.36
C LEU A 47 -1.64 -2.82 20.94
N ARG A 48 -2.84 -2.41 20.53
CA ARG A 48 -3.11 -1.02 20.10
C ARG A 48 -2.94 -0.02 21.24
N VAL A 49 -3.42 -0.34 22.45
CA VAL A 49 -3.31 0.53 23.63
C VAL A 49 -1.84 0.65 24.06
N LYS A 50 -1.12 -0.46 24.08
CA LYS A 50 0.30 -0.51 24.40
C LYS A 50 1.16 0.24 23.38
N LYS A 51 0.72 0.37 22.16
CA LYS A 51 1.45 0.67 20.91
C LYS A 51 2.38 -0.49 20.51
N GLU A 52 2.17 -0.98 19.30
CA GLU A 52 2.89 -2.13 18.77
C GLU A 52 4.38 -1.81 18.55
N THR A 53 5.25 -2.73 18.91
CA THR A 53 6.69 -2.62 18.61
C THR A 53 6.98 -3.06 17.18
N ILE A 54 8.12 -2.65 16.62
CA ILE A 54 8.57 -3.09 15.29
C ILE A 54 8.69 -4.61 15.24
N GLY A 55 9.11 -5.26 16.33
CA GLY A 55 9.18 -6.72 16.45
C GLY A 55 7.82 -7.39 16.31
N GLU A 56 6.81 -6.88 17.02
CA GLU A 56 5.43 -7.38 16.96
C GLU A 56 4.81 -7.17 15.58
N ILE A 57 5.00 -6.00 14.97
CA ILE A 57 4.50 -5.68 13.62
C ILE A 57 5.16 -6.62 12.59
N THR A 58 6.47 -6.83 12.68
CA THR A 58 7.20 -7.69 11.76
C THR A 58 6.73 -9.14 11.85
N ALA A 59 6.59 -9.67 13.08
CA ALA A 59 6.09 -11.02 13.31
C ALA A 59 4.66 -11.20 12.78
N ALA A 60 3.79 -10.24 13.06
CA ALA A 60 2.41 -10.26 12.55
C ALA A 60 2.35 -10.25 11.01
N ALA A 61 3.16 -9.41 10.36
CA ALA A 61 3.25 -9.35 8.91
C ALA A 61 3.79 -10.66 8.31
N GLN A 62 4.79 -11.28 8.95
CA GLN A 62 5.32 -12.59 8.52
C GLN A 62 4.23 -13.66 8.52
N VAL A 63 3.45 -13.75 9.58
CA VAL A 63 2.34 -14.73 9.67
C VAL A 63 1.27 -14.43 8.61
N MET A 64 0.90 -13.17 8.41
CA MET A 64 -0.05 -12.83 7.34
C MET A 64 0.50 -13.22 5.95
N ARG A 65 1.79 -13.04 5.71
CA ARG A 65 2.45 -13.54 4.48
C ARG A 65 2.40 -15.07 4.40
N GLU A 66 2.63 -15.81 5.50
CA GLU A 66 2.53 -17.29 5.53
C GLU A 66 1.14 -17.76 5.07
N PHE A 67 0.08 -17.12 5.54
CA PHE A 67 -1.31 -17.49 5.25
C PHE A 67 -1.85 -16.90 3.94
N SER A 68 -1.07 -16.10 3.22
CA SER A 68 -1.53 -15.49 1.97
C SER A 68 -1.44 -16.41 0.77
N THR A 69 -2.38 -16.27 -0.16
CA THR A 69 -2.31 -16.87 -1.49
C THR A 69 -1.29 -16.13 -2.33
N LYS A 70 -0.18 -16.79 -2.67
CA LYS A 70 0.98 -16.16 -3.32
C LYS A 70 0.75 -15.90 -4.82
N VAL A 71 1.40 -14.86 -5.32
CA VAL A 71 1.56 -14.58 -6.76
C VAL A 71 3.03 -14.71 -7.11
N ASN A 72 3.38 -15.70 -7.92
CA ASN A 72 4.77 -15.98 -8.29
C ASN A 72 5.17 -15.19 -9.54
N VAL A 73 5.90 -14.10 -9.35
CA VAL A 73 6.48 -13.27 -10.41
C VAL A 73 7.92 -13.71 -10.63
N ALA A 74 8.27 -14.05 -11.88
CA ALA A 74 9.59 -14.58 -12.21
C ALA A 74 10.70 -13.51 -12.09
N ASP A 75 10.51 -12.35 -12.69
CA ASP A 75 11.44 -11.22 -12.61
C ASP A 75 10.89 -10.11 -11.71
N LYS A 76 11.51 -9.94 -10.55
CA LYS A 76 11.16 -8.95 -9.55
C LYS A 76 12.07 -7.71 -9.54
N SER A 77 13.04 -7.60 -10.44
CA SER A 77 14.09 -6.56 -10.40
C SER A 77 13.55 -5.12 -10.39
N LYS A 78 12.39 -4.89 -11.00
CA LYS A 78 11.70 -3.59 -11.06
C LYS A 78 10.27 -3.67 -10.52
N LEU A 79 10.00 -4.74 -9.74
CA LEU A 79 8.68 -4.95 -9.18
C LEU A 79 8.49 -4.05 -7.97
N VAL A 80 7.41 -3.26 -7.98
CA VAL A 80 7.08 -2.32 -6.92
C VAL A 80 5.61 -2.42 -6.55
N ASP A 81 5.32 -2.34 -5.25
CA ASP A 81 3.96 -2.06 -4.74
C ASP A 81 3.80 -0.55 -4.53
N ILE A 82 2.66 -0.03 -4.90
CA ILE A 82 2.25 1.36 -4.63
C ILE A 82 0.99 1.29 -3.77
N VAL A 83 1.14 1.46 -2.48
CA VAL A 83 0.10 1.15 -1.51
C VAL A 83 0.05 2.18 -0.39
N GLY A 84 -1.12 2.37 0.23
CA GLY A 84 -1.27 3.13 1.45
C GLY A 84 -1.93 2.30 2.55
N THR A 85 -1.77 2.72 3.78
CA THR A 85 -2.50 2.14 4.92
C THR A 85 -4.00 2.45 4.83
N GLY A 86 -4.35 3.48 4.08
CA GLY A 86 -5.68 4.06 4.09
C GLY A 86 -6.04 4.67 5.44
N GLY A 87 -7.27 5.14 5.56
CA GLY A 87 -7.77 5.64 6.85
C GLY A 87 -7.24 7.03 7.25
N ASP A 88 -6.63 7.75 6.34
CA ASP A 88 -6.11 9.11 6.52
C ASP A 88 -7.23 10.18 6.64
N GLY A 89 -8.46 9.83 6.23
CA GLY A 89 -9.62 10.74 6.25
C GLY A 89 -9.59 11.82 5.17
N SER A 90 -8.65 11.78 4.25
CA SER A 90 -8.49 12.79 3.19
C SER A 90 -9.55 12.71 2.11
N HIS A 91 -10.12 11.52 1.88
CA HIS A 91 -11.16 11.24 0.87
C HIS A 91 -10.78 11.71 -0.54
N THR A 92 -9.51 11.60 -0.90
CA THR A 92 -8.99 11.99 -2.21
C THR A 92 -9.36 10.96 -3.28
N PHE A 93 -9.29 11.37 -4.57
CA PHE A 93 -9.32 10.37 -5.64
C PHE A 93 -8.17 9.38 -5.50
N ASN A 94 -8.23 8.25 -6.17
CA ASN A 94 -7.27 7.16 -6.01
C ASN A 94 -5.91 7.50 -6.65
N ILE A 95 -5.12 8.38 -6.01
CA ILE A 95 -3.82 8.88 -6.46
C ILE A 95 -2.87 7.71 -6.74
N SER A 96 -2.68 6.81 -5.78
CA SER A 96 -1.79 5.64 -5.93
C SER A 96 -2.23 4.71 -7.06
N THR A 97 -3.55 4.56 -7.31
CA THR A 97 -4.07 3.74 -8.42
C THR A 97 -3.83 4.43 -9.77
N CYS A 98 -3.94 5.75 -9.85
CA CYS A 98 -3.58 6.49 -11.04
C CYS A 98 -2.07 6.40 -11.30
N SER A 99 -1.26 6.59 -10.27
CA SER A 99 0.21 6.55 -10.32
C SER A 99 0.73 5.20 -10.82
N MET A 100 0.04 4.08 -10.55
CA MET A 100 0.48 2.77 -11.05
C MET A 100 0.48 2.68 -12.58
N PHE A 101 -0.49 3.30 -13.27
CA PHE A 101 -0.53 3.31 -14.74
C PHE A 101 0.62 4.14 -15.31
N VAL A 102 0.92 5.26 -14.68
CA VAL A 102 2.02 6.15 -15.07
C VAL A 102 3.37 5.47 -14.84
N ALA A 103 3.58 4.89 -13.66
CA ALA A 103 4.83 4.19 -13.34
C ALA A 103 5.05 2.96 -14.24
N ALA A 104 3.99 2.19 -14.53
CA ALA A 104 4.09 1.06 -15.45
C ALA A 104 4.43 1.51 -16.89
N ALA A 105 3.85 2.61 -17.36
CA ALA A 105 4.16 3.18 -18.67
C ALA A 105 5.61 3.67 -18.77
N ALA A 106 6.19 4.09 -17.65
CA ALA A 106 7.58 4.54 -17.55
C ALA A 106 8.59 3.41 -17.28
N GLY A 107 8.14 2.14 -17.21
CA GLY A 107 8.99 0.95 -17.20
C GLY A 107 9.11 0.22 -15.86
N ALA A 108 8.33 0.57 -14.84
CA ALA A 108 8.20 -0.24 -13.63
C ALA A 108 7.28 -1.44 -13.87
N LYS A 109 7.45 -2.51 -13.08
CA LYS A 109 6.50 -3.60 -12.94
C LYS A 109 5.69 -3.37 -11.67
N ILE A 110 4.38 -3.31 -11.78
CA ILE A 110 3.51 -3.00 -10.66
C ILE A 110 2.81 -4.25 -10.14
N SER A 111 2.99 -4.56 -8.86
CA SER A 111 2.23 -5.58 -8.15
C SER A 111 1.38 -4.91 -7.07
N LYS A 112 0.32 -4.21 -7.50
CA LYS A 112 -0.50 -3.45 -6.57
C LYS A 112 -1.37 -4.36 -5.73
N HIS A 113 -1.19 -4.28 -4.41
CA HIS A 113 -2.04 -4.92 -3.42
C HIS A 113 -3.06 -3.91 -2.88
N GLY A 114 -4.34 -4.25 -2.90
CA GLY A 114 -5.36 -3.31 -2.48
C GLY A 114 -6.73 -3.93 -2.27
N GLY A 115 -7.64 -3.15 -1.70
CA GLY A 115 -9.00 -3.58 -1.37
C GLY A 115 -10.06 -2.56 -1.72
N ARG A 116 -11.28 -2.86 -1.29
CA ARG A 116 -12.37 -1.89 -1.27
C ARG A 116 -12.15 -0.90 -0.14
N SER A 117 -12.77 0.24 -0.26
CA SER A 117 -12.74 1.24 0.81
C SER A 117 -13.41 0.72 2.09
N VAL A 118 -12.78 1.02 3.23
CA VAL A 118 -13.35 0.80 4.57
C VAL A 118 -13.78 2.12 5.19
N SER A 119 -13.02 3.18 4.98
CA SER A 119 -13.22 4.50 5.59
C SER A 119 -13.30 5.64 4.56
N SER A 120 -12.72 5.49 3.39
CA SER A 120 -12.81 6.45 2.29
C SER A 120 -14.03 6.19 1.41
N LYS A 121 -14.29 7.07 0.44
CA LYS A 121 -15.44 6.96 -0.47
C LYS A 121 -15.18 6.05 -1.68
N SER A 122 -13.90 5.75 -1.97
CA SER A 122 -13.47 4.94 -3.11
C SER A 122 -12.16 4.22 -2.78
N GLY A 123 -12.16 2.89 -2.76
CA GLY A 123 -10.96 2.06 -2.67
C GLY A 123 -10.35 1.77 -4.05
N SER A 124 -9.15 1.23 -4.08
CA SER A 124 -8.47 0.87 -5.35
C SER A 124 -9.28 -0.15 -6.16
N ALA A 125 -9.88 -1.14 -5.51
CA ALA A 125 -10.74 -2.11 -6.17
C ALA A 125 -11.98 -1.46 -6.80
N ASP A 126 -12.61 -0.52 -6.08
CA ASP A 126 -13.84 0.13 -6.54
C ASP A 126 -13.60 0.94 -7.82
N VAL A 127 -12.52 1.74 -7.87
CA VAL A 127 -12.20 2.53 -9.05
C VAL A 127 -11.73 1.65 -10.22
N LEU A 128 -10.98 0.57 -9.97
CA LEU A 128 -10.54 -0.35 -11.02
C LEU A 128 -11.72 -1.08 -11.67
N GLU A 129 -12.71 -1.54 -10.89
CA GLU A 129 -13.94 -2.10 -11.43
C GLU A 129 -14.72 -1.08 -12.27
N SER A 130 -14.82 0.17 -11.80
CA SER A 130 -15.49 1.25 -12.56
C SER A 130 -14.78 1.55 -13.89
N LEU A 131 -13.48 1.31 -13.97
CA LEU A 131 -12.66 1.42 -15.18
C LEU A 131 -12.78 0.19 -16.10
N GLY A 132 -13.44 -0.86 -15.64
CA GLY A 132 -13.67 -2.09 -16.41
C GLY A 132 -12.59 -3.16 -16.24
N VAL A 133 -11.75 -3.04 -15.23
CA VAL A 133 -10.75 -4.06 -14.86
C VAL A 133 -11.43 -5.20 -14.09
N ASN A 134 -11.19 -6.44 -14.48
CA ASN A 134 -11.58 -7.59 -13.66
C ASN A 134 -10.56 -7.79 -12.54
N ILE A 135 -10.98 -7.54 -11.30
CA ILE A 135 -10.14 -7.63 -10.10
C ILE A 135 -10.07 -9.05 -9.51
N ASN A 136 -10.77 -10.02 -10.08
CA ASN A 136 -10.90 -11.38 -9.55
C ASN A 136 -10.06 -12.40 -10.34
N LEU A 137 -8.89 -11.99 -10.80
CA LEU A 137 -7.96 -12.89 -11.48
C LEU A 137 -7.34 -13.90 -10.52
N LYS A 138 -7.01 -15.08 -11.04
CA LYS A 138 -6.23 -16.09 -10.31
C LYS A 138 -4.76 -15.67 -10.20
N PRO A 139 -3.99 -16.18 -9.23
CA PRO A 139 -2.58 -15.81 -9.02
C PRO A 139 -1.72 -15.91 -10.28
N GLU A 140 -1.89 -16.97 -11.09
CA GLU A 140 -1.13 -17.20 -12.32
C GLU A 140 -1.49 -16.16 -13.40
N GLN A 141 -2.76 -15.75 -13.47
CA GLN A 141 -3.22 -14.71 -14.39
C GLN A 141 -2.68 -13.34 -13.97
N ILE A 142 -2.60 -13.06 -12.66
CA ILE A 142 -2.00 -11.83 -12.14
C ILE A 142 -0.52 -11.78 -12.46
N ALA A 143 0.22 -12.88 -12.24
CA ALA A 143 1.64 -12.97 -12.60
C ALA A 143 1.84 -12.70 -14.10
N LYS A 144 1.02 -13.33 -14.95
CA LYS A 144 1.05 -13.09 -16.38
C LYS A 144 0.69 -11.65 -16.77
N SER A 145 -0.26 -11.01 -16.09
CA SER A 145 -0.57 -9.59 -16.28
C SER A 145 0.62 -8.68 -15.97
N ILE A 146 1.37 -9.00 -14.89
CA ILE A 146 2.61 -8.26 -14.56
C ILE A 146 3.66 -8.43 -15.67
N GLU A 147 3.80 -9.62 -16.24
CA GLU A 147 4.76 -9.89 -17.31
C GLU A 147 4.36 -9.22 -18.63
N ASP A 148 3.12 -9.38 -19.08
CA ASP A 148 2.66 -8.96 -20.39
C ASP A 148 2.28 -7.47 -20.45
N VAL A 149 1.65 -6.95 -19.38
CA VAL A 149 1.12 -5.58 -19.30
C VAL A 149 2.01 -4.66 -18.42
N GLY A 150 2.73 -5.25 -17.49
CA GLY A 150 3.50 -4.51 -16.47
C GLY A 150 2.68 -4.15 -15.23
N ILE A 151 1.44 -4.62 -15.11
CA ILE A 151 0.56 -4.33 -13.97
C ILE A 151 -0.19 -5.60 -13.57
N GLY A 152 -0.18 -5.92 -12.27
CA GLY A 152 -1.08 -6.90 -11.67
C GLY A 152 -1.75 -6.30 -10.44
N PHE A 153 -3.07 -6.47 -10.34
CA PHE A 153 -3.83 -6.07 -9.17
C PHE A 153 -4.19 -7.30 -8.34
N MET A 154 -3.82 -7.27 -7.07
CA MET A 154 -4.10 -8.32 -6.10
C MET A 154 -5.18 -7.84 -5.15
N PHE A 155 -6.41 -8.30 -5.37
CA PHE A 155 -7.54 -7.95 -4.52
C PHE A 155 -7.39 -8.62 -3.15
N ALA A 156 -7.21 -7.83 -2.10
CA ALA A 156 -6.83 -8.31 -0.76
C ALA A 156 -7.71 -9.45 -0.21
N PRO A 157 -9.05 -9.45 -0.34
CA PRO A 157 -9.88 -10.57 0.10
C PRO A 157 -9.56 -11.91 -0.56
N ASN A 158 -9.15 -11.90 -1.84
CA ASN A 158 -8.81 -13.12 -2.58
C ASN A 158 -7.45 -13.71 -2.16
N HIS A 159 -6.56 -12.86 -1.64
CA HIS A 159 -5.20 -13.26 -1.28
C HIS A 159 -4.98 -13.49 0.21
N HIS A 160 -5.90 -13.03 1.08
CA HIS A 160 -5.80 -13.21 2.53
C HIS A 160 -7.04 -13.94 3.10
N PRO A 161 -7.27 -15.22 2.72
CA PRO A 161 -8.46 -15.96 3.12
C PRO A 161 -8.57 -16.14 4.65
N ALA A 162 -7.45 -16.18 5.37
CA ALA A 162 -7.43 -16.29 6.83
C ALA A 162 -8.00 -15.05 7.54
N MET A 163 -8.10 -13.91 6.85
CA MET A 163 -8.75 -12.70 7.41
C MET A 163 -10.22 -12.92 7.75
N LYS A 164 -10.88 -13.95 7.21
CA LYS A 164 -12.24 -14.33 7.63
C LYS A 164 -12.38 -14.58 9.13
N ASN A 165 -11.30 -15.02 9.79
CA ASN A 165 -11.29 -15.29 11.24
C ASN A 165 -11.17 -14.00 12.07
N VAL A 166 -10.72 -12.90 11.47
CA VAL A 166 -10.45 -11.62 12.15
C VAL A 166 -11.43 -10.52 11.74
N ALA A 167 -11.92 -10.55 10.52
CA ALA A 167 -12.76 -9.50 9.97
C ALA A 167 -14.03 -9.23 10.80
N PRO A 168 -14.77 -10.25 11.32
CA PRO A 168 -15.91 -10.01 12.20
C PRO A 168 -15.53 -9.27 13.47
N VAL A 169 -14.42 -9.67 14.11
CA VAL A 169 -13.92 -9.04 15.35
C VAL A 169 -13.56 -7.58 15.09
N ARG A 170 -12.83 -7.29 14.01
CA ARG A 170 -12.47 -5.92 13.63
C ARG A 170 -13.69 -5.04 13.35
N LYS A 171 -14.70 -5.62 12.68
CA LYS A 171 -15.95 -4.92 12.38
C LYS A 171 -16.72 -4.55 13.65
N GLU A 172 -16.79 -5.48 14.61
CA GLU A 172 -17.48 -5.26 15.89
C GLU A 172 -16.74 -4.24 16.76
N LEU A 173 -15.40 -4.31 16.81
CA LEU A 173 -14.59 -3.34 17.55
C LEU A 173 -14.73 -1.92 17.01
N GLY A 174 -14.86 -1.72 15.71
CA GLY A 174 -15.04 -0.40 15.09
C GLY A 174 -13.87 0.58 15.25
N VAL A 175 -12.72 0.10 15.75
CA VAL A 175 -11.52 0.91 15.99
C VAL A 175 -10.32 0.38 15.21
N ARG A 176 -9.29 1.22 15.04
CA ARG A 176 -8.03 0.78 14.44
C ARG A 176 -7.29 -0.18 15.36
N THR A 177 -6.73 -1.22 14.76
CA THR A 177 -5.91 -2.23 15.41
C THR A 177 -4.61 -2.45 14.60
N ILE A 178 -3.74 -3.34 15.03
CA ILE A 178 -2.54 -3.73 14.28
C ILE A 178 -2.84 -4.05 12.81
N PHE A 179 -3.99 -4.64 12.49
CA PHE A 179 -4.37 -4.99 11.11
C PHE A 179 -4.52 -3.80 10.17
N ASN A 180 -4.66 -2.58 10.69
CA ASN A 180 -4.73 -1.37 9.85
C ASN A 180 -3.37 -0.94 9.31
N ILE A 181 -2.29 -1.43 9.89
CA ILE A 181 -0.91 -1.11 9.47
C ILE A 181 -0.19 -2.30 8.82
N LEU A 182 -0.79 -3.50 8.85
CA LEU A 182 -0.18 -4.71 8.29
C LEU A 182 -0.41 -4.88 6.79
N GLY A 183 -1.51 -4.37 6.23
CA GLY A 183 -1.87 -4.58 4.82
C GLY A 183 -0.72 -4.30 3.85
N PRO A 184 -0.09 -3.11 3.90
CA PRO A 184 1.02 -2.76 3.03
C PRO A 184 2.27 -3.65 3.18
N LEU A 185 2.44 -4.30 4.33
CA LEU A 185 3.57 -5.19 4.60
C LEU A 185 3.39 -6.62 4.04
N THR A 186 2.22 -6.93 3.46
CA THR A 186 1.80 -8.31 3.17
C THR A 186 1.51 -8.58 1.70
N ASN A 187 2.19 -7.86 0.81
CA ASN A 187 2.05 -8.01 -0.64
C ASN A 187 2.21 -9.49 -1.08
N PRO A 188 1.20 -10.10 -1.73
CA PRO A 188 1.23 -11.51 -2.12
C PRO A 188 2.31 -11.88 -3.15
N ALA A 189 2.76 -10.91 -3.97
CA ALA A 189 3.86 -11.09 -4.92
C ALA A 189 5.24 -10.94 -4.26
N SER A 190 5.29 -10.56 -2.98
CA SER A 190 6.53 -10.27 -2.25
C SER A 190 7.41 -9.30 -3.05
N ALA A 191 6.83 -8.16 -3.45
CA ALA A 191 7.56 -7.10 -4.14
C ALA A 191 8.75 -6.64 -3.28
N PRO A 192 9.97 -6.61 -3.85
CA PRO A 192 11.15 -6.15 -3.11
C PRO A 192 11.16 -4.63 -2.91
N ASN A 193 10.40 -3.91 -3.73
CA ASN A 193 10.35 -2.46 -3.69
C ASN A 193 8.93 -1.98 -3.36
N ILE A 194 8.84 -0.84 -2.67
CA ILE A 194 7.54 -0.31 -2.24
C ILE A 194 7.56 1.22 -2.11
N LEU A 195 6.49 1.87 -2.58
CA LEU A 195 6.08 3.20 -2.16
C LEU A 195 4.84 3.03 -1.27
N MET A 196 4.98 3.39 0.01
CA MET A 196 3.95 3.20 1.03
C MET A 196 3.54 4.51 1.67
N GLY A 197 2.26 4.87 1.56
CA GLY A 197 1.68 5.93 2.36
C GLY A 197 1.20 5.46 3.74
N VAL A 198 1.34 6.30 4.76
CA VAL A 198 0.88 6.01 6.11
C VAL A 198 -0.01 7.12 6.66
N PHE A 199 -1.03 6.75 7.46
CA PHE A 199 -2.02 7.70 8.00
C PHE A 199 -1.53 8.48 9.24
N HIS A 200 -0.32 8.24 9.73
CA HIS A 200 0.21 8.90 10.93
C HIS A 200 1.73 9.06 10.83
N PRO A 201 2.31 10.20 11.26
CA PRO A 201 3.74 10.46 11.11
C PRO A 201 4.63 9.46 11.84
N ASP A 202 4.23 8.98 13.03
CA ASP A 202 5.00 7.97 13.79
C ASP A 202 5.21 6.66 12.99
N LEU A 203 4.31 6.37 12.05
CA LEU A 203 4.39 5.15 11.24
C LEU A 203 5.48 5.21 10.18
N VAL A 204 5.98 6.38 9.80
CA VAL A 204 7.05 6.51 8.79
C VAL A 204 8.28 5.71 9.23
N GLY A 205 8.83 6.03 10.39
CA GLY A 205 10.01 5.36 10.93
C GLY A 205 9.75 3.90 11.36
N ILE A 206 8.52 3.58 11.82
CA ILE A 206 8.13 2.23 12.23
C ILE A 206 8.04 1.31 11.02
N GLN A 207 7.32 1.73 9.96
CA GLN A 207 7.06 0.89 8.78
C GLN A 207 8.31 0.67 7.94
N VAL A 208 9.17 1.67 7.77
CA VAL A 208 10.42 1.50 7.02
C VAL A 208 11.35 0.48 7.70
N ARG A 209 11.40 0.46 9.06
CA ARG A 209 12.16 -0.53 9.83
C ARG A 209 11.52 -1.93 9.78
N ALA A 210 10.19 -2.00 9.79
CA ALA A 210 9.49 -3.26 9.60
C ALA A 210 9.77 -3.84 8.19
N LEU A 211 9.74 -3.02 7.14
CA LEU A 211 10.09 -3.41 5.78
C LEU A 211 11.53 -3.90 5.66
N GLN A 212 12.49 -3.23 6.31
CA GLN A 212 13.88 -3.67 6.37
C GLN A 212 13.98 -5.08 6.97
N ARG A 213 13.33 -5.35 8.11
CA ARG A 213 13.31 -6.67 8.75
C ARG A 213 12.59 -7.73 7.93
N LEU A 214 11.64 -7.33 7.09
CA LEU A 214 10.89 -8.21 6.17
C LEU A 214 11.62 -8.43 4.84
N GLY A 215 12.82 -7.87 4.66
CA GLY A 215 13.69 -8.10 3.50
C GLY A 215 13.34 -7.26 2.27
N ALA A 216 12.72 -6.09 2.43
CA ALA A 216 12.56 -5.14 1.34
C ALA A 216 13.93 -4.62 0.89
N GLU A 217 14.11 -4.37 -0.42
CA GLU A 217 15.35 -3.87 -1.00
C GLU A 217 15.35 -2.35 -1.09
N HIS A 218 14.26 -1.76 -1.59
CA HIS A 218 14.08 -0.32 -1.67
C HIS A 218 12.65 0.05 -1.25
N ALA A 219 12.52 0.79 -0.17
CA ALA A 219 11.23 1.21 0.36
C ALA A 219 11.22 2.72 0.60
N ILE A 220 10.12 3.36 0.21
CA ILE A 220 9.85 4.76 0.48
C ILE A 220 8.52 4.81 1.24
N VAL A 221 8.57 5.14 2.52
CA VAL A 221 7.41 5.30 3.38
C VAL A 221 7.14 6.78 3.57
N VAL A 222 5.93 7.23 3.27
CA VAL A 222 5.59 8.65 3.20
C VAL A 222 4.39 9.04 4.06
N TYR A 223 4.42 10.26 4.58
CA TYR A 223 3.30 10.91 5.25
C TYR A 223 3.28 12.40 4.89
N GLY A 224 2.24 12.84 4.20
CA GLY A 224 2.00 14.27 3.96
C GLY A 224 1.63 14.99 5.26
N ARG A 225 2.32 16.10 5.56
CA ARG A 225 2.03 16.84 6.79
C ARG A 225 0.65 17.49 6.84
N ASP A 226 -0.07 17.48 5.73
CA ASP A 226 -1.50 17.81 5.65
C ASP A 226 -2.45 16.63 5.95
N GLY A 227 -1.89 15.49 6.37
CA GLY A 227 -2.61 14.30 6.82
C GLY A 227 -2.76 13.19 5.78
N MET A 228 -2.29 13.38 4.54
CA MET A 228 -2.43 12.39 3.46
C MET A 228 -1.46 11.22 3.62
N ASP A 229 -1.93 10.02 3.30
CA ASP A 229 -1.10 8.83 3.12
C ASP A 229 -0.53 8.72 1.68
N GLU A 230 -0.11 9.87 1.13
CA GLU A 230 0.51 10.07 -0.20
C GLU A 230 1.58 11.15 -0.11
N ILE A 231 2.43 11.30 -1.13
CA ILE A 231 3.26 12.49 -1.27
C ILE A 231 2.37 13.66 -1.63
N SER A 232 2.38 14.69 -0.79
CA SER A 232 1.46 15.83 -0.88
C SER A 232 1.97 16.94 -1.81
N LEU A 233 1.03 17.66 -2.45
CA LEU A 233 1.29 18.99 -3.03
C LEU A 233 0.92 20.13 -2.09
N GLY A 234 0.22 19.84 -0.99
CA GLY A 234 -0.30 20.87 -0.07
C GLY A 234 0.62 21.18 1.11
N ALA A 235 1.61 20.34 1.34
CA ALA A 235 2.54 20.45 2.47
C ALA A 235 3.83 19.67 2.21
N ALA A 236 4.81 19.82 3.09
CA ALA A 236 5.96 18.93 3.14
C ALA A 236 5.51 17.49 3.38
N THR A 237 6.27 16.54 2.89
CA THR A 237 6.06 15.10 3.10
C THR A 237 7.24 14.51 3.86
N MET A 238 6.95 13.87 5.00
CA MET A 238 7.94 13.07 5.72
C MET A 238 8.22 11.79 4.93
N VAL A 239 9.49 11.43 4.82
CA VAL A 239 9.97 10.25 4.09
C VAL A 239 10.84 9.41 5.01
N GLY A 240 10.55 8.13 5.09
CA GLY A 240 11.46 7.09 5.59
C GLY A 240 11.90 6.24 4.40
N GLU A 241 13.17 6.30 4.06
CA GLU A 241 13.73 5.55 2.94
C GLU A 241 14.62 4.41 3.42
N LEU A 242 14.38 3.21 2.91
CA LEU A 242 15.29 2.08 2.98
C LEU A 242 15.93 1.91 1.61
N LYS A 243 17.24 2.00 1.54
CA LYS A 243 18.00 1.76 0.31
C LYS A 243 19.36 1.16 0.64
N ASN A 244 19.78 0.14 -0.10
CA ASN A 244 21.06 -0.54 0.12
C ASN A 244 21.25 -1.04 1.58
N GLY A 245 20.16 -1.42 2.25
CA GLY A 245 20.17 -1.88 3.65
C GLY A 245 20.22 -0.76 4.70
N GLU A 246 20.35 0.50 4.30
CA GLU A 246 20.39 1.66 5.19
C GLU A 246 19.05 2.38 5.23
N ILE A 247 18.71 2.95 6.40
CA ILE A 247 17.52 3.76 6.59
C ILE A 247 17.90 5.21 6.79
N SER A 248 17.25 6.10 6.03
CA SER A 248 17.29 7.54 6.23
C SER A 248 15.89 8.10 6.40
N GLU A 249 15.77 9.17 7.19
CA GLU A 249 14.52 9.89 7.38
C GLU A 249 14.75 11.37 7.04
N TYR A 250 13.89 11.93 6.17
CA TYR A 250 14.02 13.30 5.68
C TYR A 250 12.65 13.85 5.27
N GLU A 251 12.61 15.10 4.86
CA GLU A 251 11.41 15.72 4.30
C GLU A 251 11.65 16.17 2.85
N ILE A 252 10.60 16.13 2.06
CA ILE A 252 10.56 16.66 0.70
C ILE A 252 9.40 17.64 0.57
N HIS A 253 9.58 18.63 -0.29
CA HIS A 253 8.57 19.63 -0.59
C HIS A 253 8.31 19.67 -2.11
N PRO A 254 7.07 19.87 -2.58
CA PRO A 254 6.79 19.88 -4.03
C PRO A 254 7.60 20.93 -4.79
N GLU A 255 7.88 22.08 -4.19
CA GLU A 255 8.67 23.15 -4.81
C GLU A 255 10.14 22.75 -5.05
N ASP A 256 10.70 21.81 -4.27
CA ASP A 256 12.05 21.25 -4.50
C ASP A 256 12.14 20.53 -5.86
N PHE A 257 11.00 20.14 -6.42
CA PHE A 257 10.87 19.42 -7.69
C PHE A 257 10.20 20.28 -8.78
N GLY A 258 10.05 21.59 -8.55
CA GLY A 258 9.42 22.50 -9.50
C GLY A 258 7.91 22.25 -9.70
N LEU A 259 7.26 21.65 -8.70
CA LEU A 259 5.82 21.41 -8.69
C LEU A 259 5.09 22.52 -7.89
N PRO A 260 3.97 23.05 -8.39
CA PRO A 260 3.22 24.07 -7.67
C PRO A 260 2.51 23.49 -6.45
N MET A 261 2.40 24.29 -5.40
CA MET A 261 1.59 23.96 -4.24
C MET A 261 0.11 23.87 -4.59
N ALA A 262 -0.57 22.87 -4.08
CA ALA A 262 -2.02 22.72 -4.23
C ALA A 262 -2.66 22.08 -2.99
N SER A 263 -3.77 22.65 -2.53
CA SER A 263 -4.49 22.11 -1.37
C SER A 263 -5.07 20.71 -1.66
N ASN A 264 -5.01 19.80 -0.68
CA ASN A 264 -5.62 18.48 -0.75
C ASN A 264 -7.15 18.52 -0.99
N ARG A 265 -7.80 19.64 -0.70
CA ARG A 265 -9.22 19.86 -1.00
C ARG A 265 -9.53 19.75 -2.50
N SER A 266 -8.56 20.05 -3.37
CA SER A 266 -8.69 19.96 -4.83
C SER A 266 -8.80 18.52 -5.33
N PHE A 267 -8.53 17.53 -4.49
CA PHE A 267 -8.49 16.11 -4.85
C PHE A 267 -9.64 15.31 -4.24
N LYS A 268 -10.53 15.94 -3.45
CA LYS A 268 -11.61 15.25 -2.74
C LYS A 268 -12.67 14.71 -3.69
N VAL A 269 -13.10 13.48 -3.39
CA VAL A 269 -14.18 12.80 -4.11
C VAL A 269 -15.16 12.17 -3.12
N GLU A 270 -16.39 11.98 -3.57
CA GLU A 270 -17.45 11.35 -2.78
C GLU A 270 -17.89 10.00 -3.38
N THR A 271 -17.53 9.72 -4.62
CA THR A 271 -17.91 8.49 -5.32
C THR A 271 -16.76 7.91 -6.14
N PRO A 272 -16.77 6.59 -6.43
CA PRO A 272 -15.83 5.98 -7.37
C PRO A 272 -15.86 6.60 -8.77
N ASP A 273 -17.03 7.05 -9.23
CA ASP A 273 -17.18 7.69 -10.54
C ASP A 273 -16.48 9.04 -10.62
N GLN A 274 -16.53 9.84 -9.55
CA GLN A 274 -15.75 11.08 -9.46
C GLN A 274 -14.25 10.78 -9.48
N SER A 275 -13.79 9.78 -8.73
CA SER A 275 -12.40 9.33 -8.74
C SER A 275 -11.97 8.86 -10.12
N LYS A 276 -12.81 8.08 -10.81
CA LYS A 276 -12.61 7.66 -12.21
C LYS A 276 -12.47 8.85 -13.15
N ALA A 277 -13.37 9.84 -13.03
CA ALA A 277 -13.34 11.02 -13.91
C ALA A 277 -12.00 11.78 -13.78
N ILE A 278 -11.53 12.02 -12.54
CA ILE A 278 -10.24 12.68 -12.30
C ILE A 278 -9.09 11.81 -12.83
N LEU A 279 -9.10 10.52 -12.57
CA LEU A 279 -8.08 9.59 -13.07
C LEU A 279 -8.01 9.63 -14.60
N MET A 280 -9.15 9.61 -15.28
CA MET A 280 -9.20 9.67 -16.75
C MET A 280 -8.71 11.02 -17.29
N SER A 281 -8.96 12.14 -16.60
CA SER A 281 -8.44 13.46 -17.00
C SER A 281 -6.91 13.49 -16.87
N VAL A 282 -6.36 12.94 -15.77
CA VAL A 282 -4.91 12.80 -15.59
C VAL A 282 -4.28 11.97 -16.69
N LEU A 283 -4.82 10.78 -16.97
CA LEU A 283 -4.32 9.92 -18.05
C LEU A 283 -4.53 10.51 -19.45
N GLY A 284 -5.47 11.46 -19.59
CA GLY A 284 -5.68 12.29 -20.78
C GLY A 284 -4.73 13.47 -20.89
N ASN A 285 -3.79 13.62 -19.95
CA ASN A 285 -2.82 14.74 -19.86
C ASN A 285 -3.47 16.11 -19.64
N GLU A 286 -4.63 16.17 -18.98
CA GLU A 286 -5.20 17.47 -18.63
C GLU A 286 -4.34 18.17 -17.56
N PRO A 287 -3.89 19.43 -17.81
CA PRO A 287 -3.07 20.16 -16.85
C PRO A 287 -3.82 20.43 -15.54
N GLY A 288 -3.12 20.38 -14.43
CA GLY A 288 -3.66 20.75 -13.13
C GLY A 288 -3.07 19.94 -11.99
N ALA A 289 -3.49 20.29 -10.79
CA ALA A 289 -2.95 19.71 -9.55
C ALA A 289 -3.14 18.17 -9.46
N ALA A 290 -4.22 17.63 -10.03
CA ALA A 290 -4.43 16.17 -10.04
C ALA A 290 -3.36 15.45 -10.88
N ARG A 291 -2.97 16.02 -12.04
CA ARG A 291 -1.86 15.49 -12.82
C ARG A 291 -0.54 15.61 -12.06
N ASP A 292 -0.30 16.75 -11.46
CA ASP A 292 0.97 17.03 -10.79
C ASP A 292 1.19 16.11 -9.57
N ILE A 293 0.16 15.86 -8.75
CA ILE A 293 0.28 14.93 -7.62
C ILE A 293 0.50 13.48 -8.08
N VAL A 294 -0.13 13.05 -9.17
CA VAL A 294 0.08 11.73 -9.74
C VAL A 294 1.49 11.60 -10.30
N VAL A 295 1.99 12.61 -11.02
CA VAL A 295 3.36 12.63 -11.54
C VAL A 295 4.37 12.59 -10.40
N PHE A 296 4.13 13.27 -9.29
CA PHE A 296 5.00 13.25 -8.12
C PHE A 296 5.05 11.87 -7.48
N ASN A 297 3.89 11.27 -7.16
CA ASN A 297 3.81 9.94 -6.56
C ASN A 297 4.33 8.85 -7.51
N ALA A 298 4.03 8.92 -8.82
CA ALA A 298 4.58 8.00 -9.82
C ALA A 298 6.11 8.15 -9.95
N GLY A 299 6.64 9.38 -9.86
CA GLY A 299 8.07 9.63 -9.86
C GLY A 299 8.80 8.96 -8.69
N ALA A 300 8.25 9.06 -7.50
CA ALA A 300 8.77 8.37 -6.32
C ALA A 300 8.66 6.84 -6.45
N ALA A 301 7.56 6.34 -7.03
CA ALA A 301 7.41 4.91 -7.29
C ALA A 301 8.45 4.38 -8.31
N LEU A 302 8.78 5.17 -9.33
CA LEU A 302 9.83 4.85 -10.31
C LEU A 302 11.22 4.83 -9.67
N TYR A 303 11.47 5.73 -8.73
CA TYR A 303 12.69 5.73 -7.95
C TYR A 303 12.75 4.49 -7.03
N ALA A 304 11.69 4.20 -6.28
CA ALA A 304 11.59 3.00 -5.46
C ALA A 304 11.77 1.72 -6.29
N ALA A 305 11.23 1.65 -7.51
CA ALA A 305 11.37 0.52 -8.43
C ALA A 305 12.76 0.40 -9.08
N ASN A 306 13.71 1.27 -8.74
CA ASN A 306 15.04 1.35 -9.36
C ASN A 306 14.99 1.57 -10.89
N VAL A 307 13.94 2.22 -11.40
CA VAL A 307 13.77 2.63 -12.81
C VAL A 307 14.35 4.03 -13.06
N ALA A 308 14.43 4.83 -12.01
CA ALA A 308 15.02 6.15 -12.02
C ALA A 308 16.08 6.28 -10.89
N PRO A 309 17.16 7.05 -11.09
CA PRO A 309 18.22 7.20 -10.08
C PRO A 309 17.83 8.15 -8.92
N SER A 310 16.78 8.94 -9.08
CA SER A 310 16.27 9.88 -8.09
C SER A 310 14.76 10.10 -8.28
N ILE A 311 14.09 10.70 -7.29
CA ILE A 311 12.68 11.10 -7.40
C ILE A 311 12.50 12.12 -8.55
N GLU A 312 13.41 13.08 -8.69
CA GLU A 312 13.38 14.09 -9.75
C GLU A 312 13.43 13.44 -11.15
N ALA A 313 14.37 12.52 -11.37
CA ALA A 313 14.44 11.77 -12.63
C ALA A 313 13.19 10.89 -12.85
N GLY A 314 12.61 10.36 -11.79
CA GLY A 314 11.35 9.64 -11.82
C GLY A 314 10.17 10.52 -12.24
N ILE A 315 10.09 11.74 -11.71
CA ILE A 315 9.09 12.74 -12.08
C ILE A 315 9.18 13.09 -13.58
N ALA A 316 10.39 13.28 -14.11
CA ALA A 316 10.58 13.55 -15.54
C ALA A 316 10.05 12.38 -16.40
N LYS A 317 10.35 11.13 -16.03
CA LYS A 317 9.83 9.95 -16.71
C LYS A 317 8.31 9.82 -16.59
N ALA A 318 7.76 10.07 -15.42
CA ALA A 318 6.32 10.05 -15.18
C ALA A 318 5.58 11.08 -16.03
N ARG A 319 6.11 12.31 -16.12
CA ARG A 319 5.57 13.37 -16.96
C ARG A 319 5.56 12.96 -18.43
N GLN A 320 6.66 12.43 -18.94
CA GLN A 320 6.74 11.92 -20.30
C GLN A 320 5.74 10.78 -20.58
N ALA A 321 5.52 9.88 -19.63
CA ALA A 321 4.56 8.78 -19.76
C ALA A 321 3.10 9.26 -19.88
N VAL A 322 2.76 10.36 -19.18
CA VAL A 322 1.44 10.99 -19.28
C VAL A 322 1.33 11.76 -20.61
N GLU A 323 2.30 12.61 -20.94
CA GLU A 323 2.30 13.46 -22.14
C GLU A 323 2.23 12.65 -23.45
N SER A 324 2.89 11.51 -23.51
CA SER A 324 2.88 10.62 -24.66
C SER A 324 1.60 9.78 -24.83
N GLY A 325 0.71 9.82 -23.82
CA GLY A 325 -0.47 8.96 -23.75
C GLY A 325 -0.17 7.49 -23.39
N ALA A 326 1.08 7.13 -23.10
CA ALA A 326 1.49 5.78 -22.76
C ALA A 326 0.81 5.28 -21.47
N ALA A 327 0.58 6.15 -20.51
CA ALA A 327 -0.12 5.82 -19.26
C ALA A 327 -1.58 5.43 -19.50
N LYS A 328 -2.29 6.14 -20.37
CA LYS A 328 -3.66 5.81 -20.78
C LYS A 328 -3.71 4.46 -21.51
N LYS A 329 -2.76 4.20 -22.40
CA LYS A 329 -2.64 2.93 -23.10
C LYS A 329 -2.40 1.76 -22.13
N LYS A 330 -1.69 1.95 -21.01
CA LYS A 330 -1.54 0.93 -19.97
C LYS A 330 -2.86 0.55 -19.30
N LEU A 331 -3.72 1.51 -19.02
CA LEU A 331 -5.07 1.23 -18.55
C LEU A 331 -5.86 0.38 -19.57
N GLU A 332 -5.84 0.77 -20.84
CA GLU A 332 -6.54 0.05 -21.91
C GLU A 332 -6.03 -1.39 -22.02
N GLN A 333 -4.71 -1.61 -21.99
CA GLN A 333 -4.08 -2.93 -22.00
C GLN A 333 -4.51 -3.77 -20.79
N LEU A 334 -4.52 -3.20 -19.57
CA LEU A 334 -4.95 -3.91 -18.37
C LEU A 334 -6.42 -4.33 -18.47
N VAL A 335 -7.30 -3.43 -18.89
CA VAL A 335 -8.73 -3.73 -19.08
C VAL A 335 -8.92 -4.86 -20.10
N GLN A 336 -8.23 -4.79 -21.25
CA GLN A 336 -8.31 -5.81 -22.29
C GLN A 336 -7.79 -7.16 -21.78
N PHE A 337 -6.61 -7.17 -21.13
CA PHE A 337 -6.02 -8.40 -20.59
C PHE A 337 -6.94 -9.05 -19.56
N THR A 338 -7.43 -8.28 -18.58
CA THR A 338 -8.23 -8.83 -17.47
C THR A 338 -9.60 -9.32 -17.93
N LYS A 339 -10.19 -8.73 -18.98
CA LYS A 339 -11.41 -9.24 -19.59
C LYS A 339 -11.20 -10.53 -20.37
N ALA A 340 -10.06 -10.66 -21.05
CA ALA A 340 -9.74 -11.86 -21.82
C ALA A 340 -9.34 -13.05 -20.93
N ALA A 341 -8.82 -12.77 -19.73
CA ALA A 341 -8.36 -13.77 -18.79
C ALA A 341 -9.45 -14.27 -17.83
N GLY A 342 -10.55 -13.55 -17.69
CA GLY A 342 -11.71 -13.91 -16.84
C GLY A 342 -12.83 -14.42 -17.68
#